data_3ae3f0e3e6d5c93efa000bf5c0123363
#
_entry.id   3ae3f0e3e6d5c93efa000bf5c0123363
#
_cell.length_a   1.000
_cell.length_b   1.000
_cell.length_c   1.000
_cell.angle_alpha   90.00
_cell.angle_beta   90.00
_cell.angle_gamma   90.00
#
_symmetry.space_group_name_H-M   'P 1'
#
loop_
_entity.id
_entity.type
_entity.pdbx_description
1 polymer ?
#
loop_
_entity_poly.entity_id
_entity_poly.type
_entity_poly.pdbx_seq_one_letter_code
_entity_poly.pdbx_strand_id
1 'polypeptide(L)'
;MGIVSALVCTRNRPDSIVTAVRSLLKSDRADLEVIVVDQSDGRETESALAPLAADGRLRYGRTQSRGKGAALNEGLRLARGEVVVCTDDDCEAPPDWVAAMAGVLELQPTAAVAFCNVTAPPYDPTTGYVPAYERRTSRLLRSITATCAGHGLGAGMALRREAILALGGFDEALGPGSRFPSGDDWDITGRALLRGWHVYETADLSILHHGFRSAAEGRNHSRRDWIAIGAVCAKPLRAGHLRAIVVPLWEFSAHALYPPLADVLRLRRPHGLARITGFLRGFIDGLRTPVDRKTLRFELPPDDRSR
;
A
#
# COMPACT_ATOMS: atom_id res chain seq x y z
N MET A 1 24.86 6.60 -8.38
CA MET A 1 23.55 6.45 -7.70
C MET A 1 23.60 7.24 -6.40
N GLY A 2 22.59 8.07 -6.13
CA GLY A 2 22.46 8.76 -4.85
C GLY A 2 21.96 7.84 -3.73
N ILE A 3 21.78 8.40 -2.54
CA ILE A 3 21.20 7.72 -1.40
C ILE A 3 19.79 7.16 -1.73
N VAL A 4 19.47 5.99 -1.23
CA VAL A 4 18.13 5.39 -1.26
C VAL A 4 17.57 5.39 0.15
N SER A 5 16.29 5.76 0.29
CA SER A 5 15.60 5.72 1.58
C SER A 5 14.69 4.50 1.65
N ALA A 6 14.89 3.63 2.64
CA ALA A 6 13.95 2.57 2.97
C ALA A 6 13.01 3.08 4.06
N LEU A 7 11.70 3.05 3.83
CA LEU A 7 10.68 3.61 4.71
C LEU A 7 9.78 2.50 5.26
N VAL A 8 9.67 2.44 6.58
CA VAL A 8 8.75 1.54 7.29
C VAL A 8 7.91 2.36 8.25
N CYS A 9 6.59 2.16 8.19
CA CYS A 9 5.65 2.73 9.15
C CYS A 9 5.18 1.64 10.11
N THR A 10 5.06 1.96 11.39
CA THR A 10 4.63 0.99 12.39
C THR A 10 3.70 1.61 13.42
N ARG A 11 2.90 0.77 14.09
CA ARG A 11 2.09 1.15 15.22
C ARG A 11 1.84 -0.03 16.15
N ASN A 12 2.32 0.04 17.40
CA ASN A 12 2.10 -0.96 18.46
C ASN A 12 2.54 -2.38 18.06
N ARG A 13 3.67 -2.52 17.32
CA ARG A 13 4.23 -3.79 16.83
C ARG A 13 5.73 -3.89 17.06
N PRO A 14 6.20 -3.87 18.34
CA PRO A 14 7.62 -3.82 18.66
C PRO A 14 8.40 -5.04 18.14
N ASP A 15 7.79 -6.22 18.11
CA ASP A 15 8.49 -7.46 17.73
C ASP A 15 8.70 -7.55 16.22
N SER A 16 7.67 -7.28 15.43
CA SER A 16 7.74 -7.40 13.97
C SER A 16 8.62 -6.32 13.35
N ILE A 17 8.55 -5.07 13.82
CA ILE A 17 9.36 -3.97 13.28
C ILE A 17 10.87 -4.21 13.43
N VAL A 18 11.31 -4.88 14.49
CA VAL A 18 12.73 -5.23 14.69
C VAL A 18 13.23 -6.14 13.57
N THR A 19 12.42 -7.14 13.18
CA THR A 19 12.75 -8.05 12.08
C THR A 19 12.82 -7.31 10.75
N ALA A 20 11.83 -6.47 10.46
CA ALA A 20 11.80 -5.67 9.24
C ALA A 20 13.02 -4.73 9.13
N VAL A 21 13.28 -3.93 10.17
CA VAL A 21 14.42 -2.99 10.19
C VAL A 21 15.76 -3.75 10.09
N ARG A 22 15.90 -4.85 10.82
CA ARG A 22 17.14 -5.66 10.76
C ARG A 22 17.39 -6.22 9.36
N SER A 23 16.36 -6.65 8.65
CA SER A 23 16.49 -7.14 7.27
C SER A 23 16.92 -6.02 6.33
N LEU A 24 16.36 -4.83 6.44
CA LEU A 24 16.75 -3.66 5.65
C LEU A 24 18.19 -3.19 5.93
N LEU A 25 18.64 -3.24 7.19
CA LEU A 25 20.00 -2.88 7.58
C LEU A 25 21.05 -3.91 7.11
N LYS A 26 20.62 -5.13 6.75
CA LYS A 26 21.48 -6.14 6.08
C LYS A 26 21.65 -5.89 4.58
N SER A 27 21.04 -4.82 4.05
CA SER A 27 21.16 -4.52 2.63
C SER A 27 22.61 -4.34 2.20
N ASP A 28 22.93 -4.88 1.01
CA ASP A 28 24.24 -4.76 0.35
C ASP A 28 24.54 -3.33 -0.12
N ARG A 29 23.54 -2.44 -0.06
CA ARG A 29 23.67 -1.04 -0.49
C ARG A 29 24.33 -0.20 0.61
N ALA A 30 25.47 0.42 0.28
CA ALA A 30 26.17 1.32 1.21
C ALA A 30 25.44 2.66 1.40
N ASP A 31 24.91 3.26 0.31
CA ASP A 31 24.20 4.54 0.32
C ASP A 31 22.72 4.32 0.65
N LEU A 32 22.43 3.86 1.86
CA LEU A 32 21.10 3.57 2.39
C LEU A 32 20.84 4.37 3.66
N GLU A 33 19.64 4.94 3.79
CA GLU A 33 19.04 5.29 5.08
C GLU A 33 17.77 4.46 5.30
N VAL A 34 17.56 4.01 6.52
CA VAL A 34 16.34 3.30 6.95
C VAL A 34 15.55 4.25 7.86
N ILE A 35 14.35 4.63 7.42
CA ILE A 35 13.47 5.56 8.13
C ILE A 35 12.33 4.77 8.75
N VAL A 36 12.17 4.85 10.06
CA VAL A 36 11.02 4.31 10.78
C VAL A 36 10.15 5.46 11.26
N VAL A 37 8.89 5.46 10.84
CA VAL A 37 7.85 6.37 11.35
C VAL A 37 6.92 5.60 12.27
N ASP A 38 7.01 5.89 13.56
CA ASP A 38 6.28 5.19 14.62
C ASP A 38 5.08 5.99 15.12
N GLN A 39 3.90 5.42 14.98
CA GLN A 39 2.61 5.94 15.46
C GLN A 39 2.15 5.24 16.75
N SER A 40 3.03 4.52 17.46
CA SER A 40 2.70 3.75 18.65
C SER A 40 2.26 4.66 19.80
N ASP A 41 1.36 4.15 20.63
CA ASP A 41 0.83 4.85 21.77
C ASP A 41 1.86 4.86 22.94
N GLY A 42 2.64 3.76 23.11
CA GLY A 42 3.71 3.59 24.09
C GLY A 42 5.11 3.81 23.53
N ARG A 43 6.13 3.38 24.29
CA ARG A 43 7.56 3.45 23.90
C ARG A 43 8.19 2.08 23.64
N GLU A 44 7.38 1.04 23.57
CA GLU A 44 7.84 -0.35 23.38
C GLU A 44 8.57 -0.51 22.06
N THR A 45 8.08 0.12 20.98
CA THR A 45 8.72 0.14 19.67
C THR A 45 10.09 0.84 19.71
N GLU A 46 10.17 2.00 20.33
CA GLU A 46 11.43 2.74 20.53
C GLU A 46 12.45 1.89 21.28
N SER A 47 12.02 1.27 22.38
CA SER A 47 12.87 0.40 23.21
C SER A 47 13.34 -0.84 22.44
N ALA A 48 12.48 -1.45 21.64
CA ALA A 48 12.81 -2.62 20.83
C ALA A 48 13.83 -2.31 19.71
N LEU A 49 13.78 -1.10 19.15
CA LEU A 49 14.71 -0.65 18.11
C LEU A 49 16.03 -0.09 18.67
N ALA A 50 16.12 0.22 19.97
CA ALA A 50 17.31 0.79 20.60
C ALA A 50 18.62 0.01 20.31
N PRO A 51 18.66 -1.35 20.29
CA PRO A 51 19.84 -2.11 19.93
C PRO A 51 20.31 -1.90 18.49
N LEU A 52 19.43 -1.46 17.58
CA LEU A 52 19.75 -1.19 16.17
C LEU A 52 20.14 0.27 15.95
N ALA A 53 19.94 1.16 16.93
CA ALA A 53 20.21 2.59 16.81
C ALA A 53 21.72 2.91 16.65
N ALA A 54 22.62 1.97 17.00
CA ALA A 54 24.06 2.09 16.76
C ALA A 54 24.43 2.07 15.25
N ASP A 55 23.55 1.54 14.38
CA ASP A 55 23.71 1.64 12.93
C ASP A 55 23.31 3.05 12.47
N GLY A 56 24.30 3.83 12.06
CA GLY A 56 24.10 5.23 11.65
C GLY A 56 23.17 5.43 10.45
N ARG A 57 22.74 4.35 9.78
CA ARG A 57 21.77 4.38 8.69
C ARG A 57 20.33 4.41 9.20
N LEU A 58 20.07 3.99 10.47
CA LEU A 58 18.72 4.00 11.06
C LEU A 58 18.35 5.38 11.54
N ARG A 59 17.19 5.87 11.08
CA ARG A 59 16.54 7.11 11.51
C ARG A 59 15.15 6.78 12.04
N TYR A 60 14.99 6.85 13.34
CA TYR A 60 13.71 6.63 14.01
C TYR A 60 13.04 7.95 14.33
N GLY A 61 11.76 8.06 14.02
CA GLY A 61 10.91 9.21 14.36
C GLY A 61 9.55 8.76 14.88
N ARG A 62 9.15 9.35 16.02
CA ARG A 62 7.83 9.14 16.59
C ARG A 62 6.89 10.27 16.19
N THR A 63 5.63 9.95 15.89
CA THR A 63 4.64 10.92 15.44
C THR A 63 3.29 10.75 16.14
N GLN A 64 2.54 11.82 16.24
CA GLN A 64 1.16 11.82 16.73
C GLN A 64 0.14 11.69 15.58
N SER A 65 0.60 11.67 14.32
CA SER A 65 -0.27 11.47 13.18
C SER A 65 -0.97 10.10 13.26
N ARG A 66 -2.10 9.96 12.58
CA ARG A 66 -2.86 8.70 12.55
C ARG A 66 -3.06 8.26 11.11
N GLY A 67 -3.04 6.94 10.89
CA GLY A 67 -3.21 6.30 9.60
C GLY A 67 -1.89 6.14 8.82
N LYS A 68 -1.80 5.02 8.09
CA LYS A 68 -0.61 4.64 7.31
C LYS A 68 -0.22 5.73 6.29
N GLY A 69 -1.21 6.32 5.60
CA GLY A 69 -0.96 7.39 4.63
C GLY A 69 -0.26 8.62 5.23
N ALA A 70 -0.64 9.03 6.45
CA ALA A 70 0.00 10.14 7.17
C ALA A 70 1.45 9.80 7.55
N ALA A 71 1.70 8.58 8.05
CA ALA A 71 3.06 8.12 8.38
C ALA A 71 3.95 8.03 7.13
N LEU A 72 3.43 7.50 6.01
CA LEU A 72 4.16 7.47 4.74
C LEU A 72 4.49 8.88 4.25
N ASN A 73 3.57 9.84 4.36
CA ASN A 73 3.82 11.24 4.00
C ASN A 73 4.90 11.89 4.87
N GLU A 74 4.93 11.58 6.15
CA GLU A 74 5.97 12.05 7.05
C GLU A 74 7.34 11.45 6.67
N GLY A 75 7.38 10.13 6.43
CA GLY A 75 8.58 9.45 5.97
C GLY A 75 9.09 10.00 4.63
N LEU A 76 8.21 10.28 3.66
CA LEU A 76 8.57 10.89 2.38
C LEU A 76 9.20 12.29 2.54
N ARG A 77 8.75 13.08 3.52
CA ARG A 77 9.35 14.40 3.83
C ARG A 77 10.72 14.25 4.48
N LEU A 78 10.90 13.24 5.33
CA LEU A 78 12.18 12.97 6.01
C LEU A 78 13.21 12.33 5.08
N ALA A 79 12.77 11.64 4.03
CA ALA A 79 13.63 10.93 3.08
C ALA A 79 14.53 11.90 2.31
N ARG A 80 15.81 11.50 2.17
CA ARG A 80 16.83 12.22 1.39
C ARG A 80 17.02 11.60 0.01
N GLY A 81 16.65 10.33 -0.16
CA GLY A 81 16.78 9.61 -1.40
C GLY A 81 15.80 10.12 -2.48
N GLU A 82 16.25 10.09 -3.74
CA GLU A 82 15.37 10.30 -4.89
C GLU A 82 14.40 9.13 -5.08
N VAL A 83 14.83 7.95 -4.68
CA VAL A 83 14.02 6.74 -4.61
C VAL A 83 13.76 6.40 -3.14
N VAL A 84 12.47 6.17 -2.83
CA VAL A 84 12.03 5.68 -1.52
C VAL A 84 11.44 4.29 -1.72
N VAL A 85 12.05 3.27 -1.12
CA VAL A 85 11.47 1.92 -1.06
C VAL A 85 10.66 1.78 0.22
N CYS A 86 9.41 1.33 0.08
CA CYS A 86 8.49 1.20 1.19
C CYS A 86 8.18 -0.27 1.44
N THR A 87 8.12 -0.65 2.70
CA THR A 87 7.64 -1.97 3.12
C THR A 87 6.85 -1.88 4.41
N ASP A 88 6.16 -2.96 4.78
CA ASP A 88 5.40 -3.05 6.02
C ASP A 88 6.28 -3.53 7.18
N ASP A 89 5.85 -3.28 8.42
CA ASP A 89 6.58 -3.61 9.64
C ASP A 89 6.62 -5.12 9.95
N ASP A 90 5.89 -5.93 9.18
CA ASP A 90 5.85 -7.38 9.22
C ASP A 90 6.42 -8.04 7.95
N CYS A 91 7.32 -7.34 7.26
CA CYS A 91 8.02 -7.85 6.08
C CYS A 91 9.50 -8.12 6.36
N GLU A 92 10.08 -9.05 5.60
CA GLU A 92 11.51 -9.35 5.61
C GLU A 92 12.09 -9.23 4.20
N ALA A 93 13.03 -8.32 4.03
CA ALA A 93 13.65 -8.00 2.76
C ALA A 93 14.91 -8.84 2.54
N PRO A 94 15.12 -9.44 1.34
CA PRO A 94 16.43 -9.96 0.94
C PRO A 94 17.51 -8.85 0.94
N PRO A 95 18.81 -9.21 1.12
CA PRO A 95 19.87 -8.20 1.20
C PRO A 95 19.99 -7.30 -0.05
N ASP A 96 19.70 -7.82 -1.22
CA ASP A 96 19.76 -7.11 -2.51
C ASP A 96 18.47 -6.31 -2.82
N TRP A 97 17.40 -6.52 -2.05
CA TRP A 97 16.06 -5.99 -2.37
C TRP A 97 16.02 -4.47 -2.52
N VAL A 98 16.64 -3.71 -1.61
CA VAL A 98 16.64 -2.24 -1.65
C VAL A 98 17.34 -1.73 -2.91
N ALA A 99 18.51 -2.30 -3.23
CA ALA A 99 19.29 -1.93 -4.40
C ALA A 99 18.53 -2.27 -5.70
N ALA A 100 17.96 -3.47 -5.76
CA ALA A 100 17.23 -3.95 -6.92
C ALA A 100 15.94 -3.15 -7.17
N MET A 101 15.15 -2.84 -6.12
CA MET A 101 13.95 -2.02 -6.25
C MET A 101 14.27 -0.58 -6.69
N ALA A 102 15.36 0.01 -6.23
CA ALA A 102 15.82 1.32 -6.70
C ALA A 102 16.21 1.25 -8.19
N GLY A 103 16.97 0.21 -8.57
CA GLY A 103 17.36 -0.02 -9.97
C GLY A 103 16.18 -0.20 -10.92
N VAL A 104 15.08 -0.78 -10.48
CA VAL A 104 13.83 -0.87 -11.27
C VAL A 104 13.35 0.52 -11.68
N LEU A 105 13.29 1.49 -10.76
CA LEU A 105 12.86 2.85 -11.10
C LEU A 105 13.88 3.61 -11.96
N GLU A 106 15.17 3.32 -11.81
CA GLU A 106 16.21 3.90 -12.68
C GLU A 106 16.04 3.42 -14.14
N LEU A 107 15.78 2.12 -14.33
CA LEU A 107 15.52 1.52 -15.64
C LEU A 107 14.17 1.93 -16.25
N GLN A 108 13.26 2.44 -15.42
CA GLN A 108 11.91 2.85 -15.82
C GLN A 108 11.69 4.35 -15.53
N PRO A 109 12.33 5.27 -16.27
CA PRO A 109 12.30 6.70 -15.96
C PRO A 109 10.91 7.34 -16.03
N THR A 110 9.96 6.72 -16.73
CA THR A 110 8.57 7.16 -16.81
C THR A 110 7.70 6.64 -15.66
N ALA A 111 8.20 5.71 -14.84
CA ALA A 111 7.46 5.17 -13.72
C ALA A 111 7.65 6.02 -12.46
N ALA A 112 6.55 6.41 -11.82
CA ALA A 112 6.56 7.05 -10.51
C ALA A 112 6.51 6.02 -9.37
N VAL A 113 5.93 4.85 -9.63
CA VAL A 113 5.77 3.77 -8.67
C VAL A 113 6.23 2.46 -9.30
N ALA A 114 6.93 1.64 -8.53
CA ALA A 114 7.22 0.26 -8.90
C ALA A 114 6.81 -0.68 -7.76
N PHE A 115 6.39 -1.89 -8.13
CA PHE A 115 6.05 -2.95 -7.19
C PHE A 115 6.86 -4.20 -7.50
N CYS A 116 7.16 -5.00 -6.47
CA CYS A 116 7.65 -6.36 -6.60
C CYS A 116 6.61 -7.37 -6.12
N ASN A 117 6.93 -8.65 -6.25
CA ASN A 117 6.15 -9.72 -5.66
C ASN A 117 6.20 -9.62 -4.13
N VAL A 118 5.07 -9.91 -3.50
CA VAL A 118 4.93 -10.06 -2.06
C VAL A 118 4.54 -11.51 -1.80
N THR A 119 5.46 -12.27 -1.22
CA THR A 119 5.32 -13.70 -0.98
C THR A 119 4.98 -13.97 0.48
N ALA A 120 4.36 -15.12 0.75
CA ALA A 120 4.03 -15.57 2.09
C ALA A 120 4.96 -16.70 2.55
N PRO A 121 5.34 -16.78 3.84
CA PRO A 121 5.95 -17.99 4.37
C PRO A 121 4.95 -19.15 4.31
N PRO A 122 5.40 -20.41 4.44
CA PRO A 122 4.48 -21.54 4.58
C PRO A 122 3.50 -21.33 5.74
N TYR A 123 2.22 -21.51 5.49
CA TYR A 123 1.15 -21.43 6.50
C TYR A 123 0.05 -22.45 6.20
N ASP A 124 -0.81 -22.74 7.19
CA ASP A 124 -1.98 -23.58 7.01
C ASP A 124 -3.15 -22.76 6.43
N PRO A 125 -3.53 -22.96 5.14
CA PRO A 125 -4.59 -22.19 4.50
C PRO A 125 -6.00 -22.48 5.08
N THR A 126 -6.16 -23.51 5.89
CA THR A 126 -7.43 -23.82 6.56
C THR A 126 -7.71 -22.92 7.76
N THR A 127 -6.66 -22.33 8.35
CA THR A 127 -6.74 -21.48 9.54
C THR A 127 -6.81 -19.99 9.21
N GLY A 128 -6.30 -19.59 8.03
CA GLY A 128 -6.26 -18.19 7.60
C GLY A 128 -5.48 -17.98 6.32
N TYR A 129 -4.95 -16.78 6.14
CA TYR A 129 -4.13 -16.44 4.99
C TYR A 129 -3.11 -15.35 5.31
N VAL A 130 -2.09 -15.24 4.47
CA VAL A 130 -1.17 -14.11 4.43
C VAL A 130 -1.45 -13.33 3.15
N PRO A 131 -1.66 -12.00 3.21
CA PRO A 131 -1.76 -11.18 2.00
C PRO A 131 -0.52 -11.32 1.14
N ALA A 132 -0.69 -11.76 -0.09
CA ALA A 132 0.37 -11.96 -1.06
C ALA A 132 -0.07 -11.46 -2.43
N TYR A 133 0.91 -11.10 -3.25
CA TYR A 133 0.69 -10.72 -4.64
C TYR A 133 1.89 -11.17 -5.46
N GLU A 134 1.65 -12.05 -6.39
CA GLU A 134 2.71 -12.64 -7.20
C GLU A 134 2.36 -12.57 -8.69
N ARG A 135 3.34 -12.16 -9.47
CA ARG A 135 3.29 -12.16 -10.93
C ARG A 135 4.43 -12.98 -11.50
N ARG A 136 4.14 -13.63 -12.61
CA ARG A 136 5.15 -14.43 -13.34
C ARG A 136 5.87 -13.62 -14.41
N THR A 137 5.33 -12.48 -14.81
CA THR A 137 5.89 -11.61 -15.86
C THR A 137 5.80 -10.16 -15.42
N SER A 138 6.89 -9.44 -15.63
CA SER A 138 6.95 -7.99 -15.39
C SER A 138 6.09 -7.23 -16.39
N ARG A 139 5.56 -6.08 -15.99
CA ARG A 139 4.74 -5.23 -16.86
C ARG A 139 4.81 -3.75 -16.51
N LEU A 140 4.53 -2.92 -17.51
CA LEU A 140 4.37 -1.47 -17.37
C LEU A 140 2.89 -1.09 -17.54
N LEU A 141 2.27 -0.55 -16.48
CA LEU A 141 0.93 0.01 -16.53
C LEU A 141 1.03 1.45 -17.04
N ARG A 142 0.26 1.75 -18.11
CA ARG A 142 0.27 3.05 -18.80
C ARG A 142 -1.05 3.81 -18.68
N SER A 143 -2.07 3.18 -18.13
CA SER A 143 -3.40 3.76 -17.97
C SER A 143 -4.08 3.22 -16.72
N ILE A 144 -5.04 3.97 -16.17
CA ILE A 144 -5.81 3.51 -15.01
C ILE A 144 -6.59 2.22 -15.30
N THR A 145 -7.01 1.97 -16.53
CA THR A 145 -7.72 0.74 -16.91
C THR A 145 -6.82 -0.49 -16.83
N ALA A 146 -5.48 -0.32 -16.88
CA ALA A 146 -4.56 -1.45 -16.71
C ALA A 146 -4.60 -2.03 -15.29
N THR A 147 -5.09 -1.28 -14.29
CA THR A 147 -5.27 -1.76 -12.90
C THR A 147 -6.36 -2.83 -12.78
N CYS A 148 -7.27 -2.94 -13.77
CA CYS A 148 -8.25 -4.03 -13.82
C CYS A 148 -7.60 -5.43 -13.87
N ALA A 149 -6.36 -5.54 -14.32
CA ALA A 149 -5.59 -6.80 -14.28
C ALA A 149 -4.80 -6.97 -12.96
N GLY A 150 -5.17 -6.25 -11.91
CA GLY A 150 -4.51 -6.21 -10.61
C GLY A 150 -3.47 -5.09 -10.52
N HIS A 151 -2.95 -4.91 -9.32
CA HIS A 151 -1.86 -3.98 -9.00
C HIS A 151 -1.07 -4.54 -7.81
N GLY A 152 0.19 -4.12 -7.65
CA GLY A 152 1.06 -4.55 -6.56
C GLY A 152 0.57 -4.13 -5.17
N LEU A 153 1.15 -4.73 -4.14
CA LEU A 153 0.89 -4.40 -2.73
C LEU A 153 1.92 -3.41 -2.19
N GLY A 154 1.46 -2.51 -1.32
CA GLY A 154 2.29 -1.50 -0.67
C GLY A 154 3.45 -2.05 0.17
N ALA A 155 3.38 -3.33 0.56
CA ALA A 155 4.45 -4.04 1.26
C ALA A 155 5.74 -4.19 0.42
N GLY A 156 5.63 -4.16 -0.93
CA GLY A 156 6.77 -4.28 -1.85
C GLY A 156 6.81 -3.15 -2.87
N MET A 157 6.99 -1.90 -2.44
CA MET A 157 6.81 -0.73 -3.28
C MET A 157 8.07 0.15 -3.33
N ALA A 158 8.40 0.69 -4.51
CA ALA A 158 9.38 1.76 -4.68
C ALA A 158 8.71 3.00 -5.31
N LEU A 159 9.13 4.17 -4.88
CA LEU A 159 8.56 5.44 -5.21
C LEU A 159 9.63 6.41 -5.73
N ARG A 160 9.35 7.10 -6.84
CA ARG A 160 10.09 8.28 -7.25
C ARG A 160 9.61 9.46 -6.39
N ARG A 161 10.41 9.80 -5.37
CA ARG A 161 10.03 10.71 -4.29
C ARG A 161 9.40 12.02 -4.79
N GLU A 162 10.06 12.72 -5.71
CA GLU A 162 9.59 14.02 -6.23
C GLU A 162 8.25 13.89 -7.00
N ALA A 163 8.06 12.80 -7.75
CA ALA A 163 6.80 12.54 -8.44
C ALA A 163 5.66 12.34 -7.44
N ILE A 164 5.90 11.58 -6.37
CA ILE A 164 4.88 11.33 -5.32
C ILE A 164 4.58 12.61 -4.54
N LEU A 165 5.58 13.40 -4.20
CA LEU A 165 5.38 14.70 -3.54
C LEU A 165 4.60 15.67 -4.43
N ALA A 166 4.86 15.71 -5.73
CA ALA A 166 4.11 16.52 -6.70
C ALA A 166 2.64 16.07 -6.83
N LEU A 167 2.34 14.78 -6.61
CA LEU A 167 0.98 14.25 -6.50
C LEU A 167 0.29 14.58 -5.16
N GLY A 168 0.97 15.28 -4.24
CA GLY A 168 0.48 15.60 -2.90
C GLY A 168 0.70 14.49 -1.87
N GLY A 169 1.55 13.51 -2.16
CA GLY A 169 1.80 12.38 -1.28
C GLY A 169 0.66 11.34 -1.28
N PHE A 170 0.62 10.50 -0.27
CA PHE A 170 -0.48 9.56 -0.04
C PHE A 170 -1.75 10.27 0.43
N ASP A 171 -2.90 9.70 0.11
CA ASP A 171 -4.18 10.19 0.63
C ASP A 171 -4.39 9.68 2.06
N GLU A 172 -4.38 10.62 3.01
CA GLU A 172 -4.49 10.30 4.45
C GLU A 172 -5.88 9.78 4.86
N ALA A 173 -6.87 9.89 3.95
CA ALA A 173 -8.18 9.27 4.12
C ALA A 173 -8.17 7.76 3.86
N LEU A 174 -7.10 7.22 3.28
CA LEU A 174 -6.96 5.83 2.86
C LEU A 174 -5.86 5.09 3.63
N GLY A 175 -6.01 3.77 3.72
CA GLY A 175 -5.05 2.89 4.38
C GLY A 175 -5.40 2.55 5.82
N PRO A 176 -4.68 1.60 6.43
CA PRO A 176 -4.90 1.20 7.82
C PRO A 176 -4.90 2.38 8.79
N GLY A 177 -5.91 2.44 9.68
CA GLY A 177 -6.06 3.51 10.65
C GLY A 177 -6.69 4.79 10.14
N SER A 178 -7.19 4.80 8.89
CA SER A 178 -7.86 5.94 8.25
C SER A 178 -9.36 5.68 8.05
N ARG A 179 -10.10 6.70 7.59
CA ARG A 179 -11.54 6.62 7.30
C ARG A 179 -11.90 5.48 6.35
N PHE A 180 -11.13 5.31 5.27
CA PHE A 180 -11.22 4.19 4.35
C PHE A 180 -10.01 3.28 4.61
N PRO A 181 -10.17 2.18 5.33
CA PRO A 181 -9.07 1.50 6.01
C PRO A 181 -8.21 0.59 5.12
N SER A 182 -8.11 0.85 3.82
CA SER A 182 -7.30 0.14 2.83
C SER A 182 -7.13 0.98 1.56
N GLY A 183 -6.40 0.48 0.55
CA GLY A 183 -6.36 1.02 -0.81
C GLY A 183 -5.44 2.22 -1.00
N ASP A 184 -4.55 2.51 -0.08
CA ASP A 184 -3.54 3.56 -0.17
C ASP A 184 -2.54 3.32 -1.33
N ASP A 185 -2.16 2.08 -1.56
CA ASP A 185 -1.30 1.63 -2.67
C ASP A 185 -2.02 1.69 -4.03
N TRP A 186 -3.28 1.28 -4.08
CA TRP A 186 -4.08 1.41 -5.29
C TRP A 186 -4.38 2.85 -5.65
N ASP A 187 -4.66 3.67 -4.66
CA ASP A 187 -4.90 5.09 -4.85
C ASP A 187 -3.70 5.82 -5.44
N ILE A 188 -2.51 5.64 -4.86
CA ILE A 188 -1.30 6.29 -5.39
C ILE A 188 -0.97 5.82 -6.80
N THR A 189 -1.20 4.51 -7.10
CA THR A 189 -1.12 3.93 -8.44
C THR A 189 -2.06 4.64 -9.41
N GLY A 190 -3.34 4.74 -9.05
CA GLY A 190 -4.36 5.37 -9.89
C GLY A 190 -4.07 6.86 -10.14
N ARG A 191 -3.65 7.60 -9.11
CA ARG A 191 -3.30 9.03 -9.24
C ARG A 191 -2.06 9.23 -10.11
N ALA A 192 -1.05 8.39 -9.98
CA ALA A 192 0.14 8.43 -10.84
C ALA A 192 -0.26 8.25 -12.31
N LEU A 193 -1.05 7.21 -12.63
CA LEU A 193 -1.52 6.92 -13.98
C LEU A 193 -2.40 8.04 -14.56
N LEU A 194 -3.29 8.62 -13.77
CA LEU A 194 -4.14 9.75 -14.19
C LEU A 194 -3.36 11.04 -14.42
N ARG A 195 -2.15 11.16 -13.87
CA ARG A 195 -1.24 12.30 -14.05
C ARG A 195 -0.15 12.04 -15.11
N GLY A 196 -0.28 10.94 -15.87
CA GLY A 196 0.62 10.64 -16.99
C GLY A 196 1.90 9.90 -16.59
N TRP A 197 2.07 9.56 -15.32
CA TRP A 197 3.12 8.66 -14.88
C TRP A 197 2.75 7.21 -15.21
N HIS A 198 3.76 6.37 -15.35
CA HIS A 198 3.57 4.93 -15.44
C HIS A 198 3.77 4.27 -14.06
N VAL A 199 3.34 3.01 -13.97
CA VAL A 199 3.59 2.14 -12.81
C VAL A 199 4.18 0.84 -13.33
N TYR A 200 5.28 0.40 -12.72
CA TYR A 200 5.95 -0.83 -13.12
C TYR A 200 5.77 -1.93 -12.08
N GLU A 201 5.51 -3.13 -12.53
CA GLU A 201 5.47 -4.31 -11.67
C GLU A 201 6.54 -5.29 -12.14
N THR A 202 7.53 -5.55 -11.30
CA THR A 202 8.56 -6.54 -11.56
C THR A 202 8.17 -7.89 -11.02
N ALA A 203 8.40 -8.94 -11.83
CA ALA A 203 8.25 -10.34 -11.42
C ALA A 203 9.56 -10.95 -10.87
N ASP A 204 10.68 -10.23 -11.01
CA ASP A 204 12.01 -10.75 -10.74
C ASP A 204 12.45 -10.55 -9.29
N LEU A 205 11.70 -9.75 -8.53
CA LEU A 205 11.99 -9.40 -7.14
C LEU A 205 10.83 -9.78 -6.24
N SER A 206 11.14 -10.15 -5.00
CA SER A 206 10.13 -10.46 -3.98
C SER A 206 10.55 -10.00 -2.60
N ILE A 207 9.55 -9.75 -1.75
CA ILE A 207 9.71 -9.52 -0.32
C ILE A 207 8.82 -10.51 0.44
N LEU A 208 9.28 -11.01 1.58
CA LEU A 208 8.53 -11.94 2.41
C LEU A 208 7.64 -11.18 3.39
N HIS A 209 6.34 -11.47 3.41
CA HIS A 209 5.36 -10.84 4.29
C HIS A 209 4.84 -11.85 5.32
N HIS A 210 5.05 -11.58 6.60
CA HIS A 210 4.68 -12.46 7.71
C HIS A 210 3.27 -12.21 8.29
N GLY A 211 2.55 -11.24 7.74
CA GLY A 211 1.26 -10.75 8.25
C GLY A 211 0.12 -11.77 8.16
N PHE A 212 0.22 -12.89 8.89
CA PHE A 212 -0.84 -13.89 8.95
C PHE A 212 -2.13 -13.31 9.54
N ARG A 213 -3.25 -13.61 8.89
CA ARG A 213 -4.60 -13.22 9.31
C ARG A 213 -5.45 -14.48 9.45
N SER A 214 -6.00 -14.69 10.64
CA SER A 214 -6.96 -15.77 10.87
C SER A 214 -8.20 -15.62 9.99
N ALA A 215 -8.94 -16.69 9.77
CA ALA A 215 -10.17 -16.67 8.98
C ALA A 215 -11.23 -15.68 9.53
N ALA A 216 -11.25 -15.44 10.86
CA ALA A 216 -12.13 -14.46 11.47
C ALA A 216 -11.72 -13.03 11.18
N GLU A 217 -10.43 -12.72 11.35
CA GLU A 217 -9.85 -11.42 10.98
C GLU A 217 -10.03 -11.13 9.48
N GLY A 218 -9.79 -12.13 8.63
CA GLY A 218 -9.96 -12.02 7.20
C GLY A 218 -11.37 -11.62 6.76
N ARG A 219 -12.41 -12.13 7.42
CA ARG A 219 -13.80 -11.70 7.14
C ARG A 219 -14.04 -10.23 7.49
N ASN A 220 -13.51 -9.78 8.61
CA ASN A 220 -13.62 -8.38 9.03
C ASN A 220 -12.81 -7.45 8.10
N HIS A 221 -11.58 -7.85 7.76
CA HIS A 221 -10.75 -7.13 6.80
C HIS A 221 -11.42 -7.04 5.44
N SER A 222 -11.93 -8.14 4.89
CA SER A 222 -12.59 -8.16 3.60
C SER A 222 -13.71 -7.12 3.50
N ARG A 223 -14.59 -7.01 4.52
CA ARG A 223 -15.66 -6.00 4.51
C ARG A 223 -15.11 -4.57 4.49
N ARG A 224 -14.08 -4.30 5.29
CA ARG A 224 -13.43 -2.98 5.39
C ARG A 224 -12.69 -2.63 4.11
N ASP A 225 -11.97 -3.58 3.55
CA ASP A 225 -11.23 -3.42 2.31
C ASP A 225 -12.17 -3.08 1.15
N TRP A 226 -13.32 -3.75 1.06
CA TRP A 226 -14.29 -3.47 0.00
C TRP A 226 -14.99 -2.10 0.12
N ILE A 227 -15.11 -1.55 1.32
CA ILE A 227 -15.53 -0.14 1.51
C ILE A 227 -14.44 0.79 0.94
N ALA A 228 -13.18 0.55 1.26
CA ALA A 228 -12.07 1.36 0.75
C ALA A 228 -11.92 1.24 -0.78
N ILE A 229 -12.01 0.03 -1.33
CA ILE A 229 -12.00 -0.24 -2.78
C ILE A 229 -13.08 0.57 -3.48
N GLY A 230 -14.33 0.53 -2.97
CA GLY A 230 -15.42 1.34 -3.52
C GLY A 230 -15.11 2.83 -3.52
N ALA A 231 -14.56 3.36 -2.42
CA ALA A 231 -14.19 4.77 -2.30
C ALA A 231 -13.06 5.18 -3.27
N VAL A 232 -12.01 4.36 -3.38
CA VAL A 232 -10.90 4.57 -4.34
C VAL A 232 -11.42 4.58 -5.78
N CYS A 233 -12.33 3.65 -6.13
CA CYS A 233 -12.96 3.59 -7.45
C CYS A 233 -13.82 4.82 -7.76
N ALA A 234 -14.51 5.37 -6.77
CA ALA A 234 -15.37 6.55 -6.93
C ALA A 234 -14.57 7.85 -7.13
N LYS A 235 -13.39 7.94 -6.52
CA LYS A 235 -12.59 9.17 -6.45
C LYS A 235 -12.23 9.76 -7.82
N PRO A 236 -11.72 9.01 -8.81
CA PRO A 236 -11.45 9.53 -10.15
C PRO A 236 -12.71 10.12 -10.82
N LEU A 237 -13.87 9.46 -10.66
CA LEU A 237 -15.13 9.92 -11.23
C LEU A 237 -15.60 11.22 -10.56
N ARG A 238 -15.48 11.31 -9.23
CA ARG A 238 -15.80 12.52 -8.47
C ARG A 238 -14.92 13.70 -8.90
N ALA A 239 -13.67 13.42 -9.31
CA ALA A 239 -12.73 14.41 -9.84
C ALA A 239 -12.95 14.75 -11.33
N GLY A 240 -13.87 14.08 -12.03
CA GLY A 240 -14.24 14.34 -13.43
C GLY A 240 -13.54 13.45 -14.45
N HIS A 241 -12.80 12.43 -14.03
CA HIS A 241 -12.14 11.46 -14.92
C HIS A 241 -13.12 10.36 -15.35
N LEU A 242 -14.13 10.68 -16.17
CA LEU A 242 -15.23 9.78 -16.53
C LEU A 242 -14.76 8.48 -17.21
N ARG A 243 -13.64 8.49 -17.94
CA ARG A 243 -13.09 7.27 -18.55
C ARG A 243 -12.64 6.22 -17.53
N ALA A 244 -12.43 6.63 -16.27
CA ALA A 244 -12.10 5.71 -15.18
C ALA A 244 -13.28 4.81 -14.75
N ILE A 245 -14.50 5.05 -15.27
CA ILE A 245 -15.70 4.23 -14.96
C ILE A 245 -15.51 2.73 -15.22
N VAL A 246 -14.64 2.38 -16.14
CA VAL A 246 -14.33 0.97 -16.45
C VAL A 246 -13.79 0.23 -15.22
N VAL A 247 -13.00 0.91 -14.38
CA VAL A 247 -12.39 0.29 -13.19
C VAL A 247 -13.44 -0.13 -12.16
N PRO A 248 -14.33 0.76 -11.65
CA PRO A 248 -15.38 0.33 -10.71
C PRO A 248 -16.36 -0.68 -11.31
N LEU A 249 -16.67 -0.60 -12.60
CA LEU A 249 -17.51 -1.61 -13.25
C LEU A 249 -16.84 -2.98 -13.27
N TRP A 250 -15.55 -3.04 -13.57
CA TRP A 250 -14.77 -4.27 -13.53
C TRP A 250 -14.67 -4.84 -12.10
N GLU A 251 -14.23 -4.02 -11.15
CA GLU A 251 -14.07 -4.45 -9.75
C GLU A 251 -15.38 -4.96 -9.17
N PHE A 252 -16.46 -4.23 -9.39
CA PHE A 252 -17.77 -4.65 -8.92
C PHE A 252 -18.23 -5.94 -9.57
N SER A 253 -18.16 -6.05 -10.91
CA SER A 253 -18.68 -7.22 -11.63
C SER A 253 -17.82 -8.46 -11.43
N ALA A 254 -16.49 -8.35 -11.58
CA ALA A 254 -15.59 -9.50 -11.56
C ALA A 254 -15.27 -9.98 -10.13
N HIS A 255 -15.15 -9.06 -9.17
CA HIS A 255 -14.62 -9.40 -7.86
C HIS A 255 -15.63 -9.31 -6.71
N ALA A 256 -16.70 -8.49 -6.85
CA ALA A 256 -17.76 -8.42 -5.85
C ALA A 256 -18.98 -9.27 -6.20
N LEU A 257 -19.46 -9.18 -7.46
CA LEU A 257 -20.72 -9.81 -7.88
C LEU A 257 -20.53 -11.25 -8.39
N TYR A 258 -19.54 -11.48 -9.24
CA TYR A 258 -19.35 -12.79 -9.89
C TYR A 258 -19.12 -13.94 -8.90
N PRO A 259 -18.28 -13.84 -7.84
CA PRO A 259 -18.02 -14.95 -6.94
C PRO A 259 -19.28 -15.51 -6.25
N PRO A 260 -20.14 -14.70 -5.59
CA PRO A 260 -21.37 -15.22 -4.99
C PRO A 260 -22.37 -15.72 -6.02
N LEU A 261 -22.43 -15.11 -7.22
CA LEU A 261 -23.28 -15.60 -8.32
C LEU A 261 -22.82 -16.97 -8.81
N ALA A 262 -21.51 -17.16 -8.98
CA ALA A 262 -20.96 -18.46 -9.38
C ALA A 262 -21.23 -19.56 -8.35
N ASP A 263 -21.25 -19.24 -7.06
CA ASP A 263 -21.64 -20.19 -6.02
C ASP A 263 -23.11 -20.61 -6.15
N VAL A 264 -24.02 -19.64 -6.33
CA VAL A 264 -25.45 -19.93 -6.52
C VAL A 264 -25.66 -20.83 -7.75
N LEU A 265 -25.01 -20.50 -8.87
CA LEU A 265 -25.10 -21.32 -10.10
C LEU A 265 -24.56 -22.74 -9.91
N ARG A 266 -23.62 -22.94 -8.95
CA ARG A 266 -23.07 -24.25 -8.58
C ARG A 266 -23.80 -24.91 -7.42
N LEU A 267 -24.97 -24.41 -7.02
CA LEU A 267 -25.77 -24.86 -5.89
C LEU A 267 -24.98 -24.88 -4.55
N ARG A 268 -24.05 -23.93 -4.38
CA ARG A 268 -23.28 -23.74 -3.16
C ARG A 268 -23.81 -22.55 -2.37
N ARG A 269 -23.49 -22.51 -1.07
CA ARG A 269 -23.79 -21.32 -0.26
C ARG A 269 -22.97 -20.13 -0.76
N PRO A 270 -23.61 -19.01 -1.11
CA PRO A 270 -22.88 -17.87 -1.65
C PRO A 270 -21.92 -17.29 -0.61
N HIS A 271 -20.66 -17.08 -1.02
CA HIS A 271 -19.66 -16.41 -0.19
C HIS A 271 -19.36 -15.01 -0.72
N GLY A 272 -18.81 -14.13 0.13
CA GLY A 272 -18.38 -12.79 -0.29
C GLY A 272 -19.51 -11.77 -0.51
N LEU A 273 -20.75 -12.04 -0.09
CA LEU A 273 -21.86 -11.05 -0.18
C LEU A 273 -21.53 -9.71 0.47
N ALA A 274 -20.69 -9.70 1.54
CA ALA A 274 -20.22 -8.50 2.17
C ALA A 274 -19.37 -7.60 1.24
N ARG A 275 -18.81 -8.16 0.15
CA ARG A 275 -18.07 -7.39 -0.88
C ARG A 275 -19.00 -6.46 -1.64
N ILE A 276 -20.18 -6.94 -2.02
CA ILE A 276 -21.19 -6.16 -2.75
C ILE A 276 -21.61 -4.96 -1.90
N THR A 277 -22.05 -5.20 -0.67
CA THR A 277 -22.51 -4.13 0.22
C THR A 277 -21.39 -3.18 0.63
N GLY A 278 -20.17 -3.72 0.86
CA GLY A 278 -18.99 -2.93 1.15
C GLY A 278 -18.63 -2.00 0.00
N PHE A 279 -18.52 -2.54 -1.21
CA PHE A 279 -18.20 -1.77 -2.41
C PHE A 279 -19.23 -0.65 -2.66
N LEU A 280 -20.52 -0.97 -2.68
CA LEU A 280 -21.58 0.01 -2.93
C LEU A 280 -21.57 1.13 -1.87
N ARG A 281 -21.43 0.78 -0.59
CA ARG A 281 -21.30 1.77 0.48
C ARG A 281 -20.08 2.66 0.27
N GLY A 282 -18.91 2.07 0.06
CA GLY A 282 -17.69 2.83 -0.15
C GLY A 282 -17.73 3.70 -1.40
N PHE A 283 -18.31 3.20 -2.49
CA PHE A 283 -18.48 3.95 -3.72
C PHE A 283 -19.36 5.18 -3.54
N ILE A 284 -20.51 5.03 -2.86
CA ILE A 284 -21.41 6.14 -2.53
C ILE A 284 -20.71 7.15 -1.60
N ASP A 285 -20.02 6.67 -0.56
CA ASP A 285 -19.27 7.51 0.37
C ASP A 285 -18.14 8.27 -0.33
N GLY A 286 -17.44 7.60 -1.25
CA GLY A 286 -16.40 8.21 -2.07
C GLY A 286 -16.92 9.29 -3.02
N LEU A 287 -18.10 9.08 -3.66
CA LEU A 287 -18.74 10.10 -4.49
C LEU A 287 -19.21 11.32 -3.67
N ARG A 288 -19.57 11.13 -2.41
CA ARG A 288 -20.02 12.20 -1.50
C ARG A 288 -18.85 12.96 -0.88
N THR A 289 -17.68 12.35 -0.75
CA THR A 289 -16.50 12.97 -0.15
C THR A 289 -15.88 13.95 -1.15
N PRO A 290 -15.64 15.21 -0.78
CA PRO A 290 -14.96 16.17 -1.62
C PRO A 290 -13.55 15.67 -2.00
N VAL A 291 -13.10 16.03 -3.21
CA VAL A 291 -11.80 15.65 -3.75
C VAL A 291 -11.09 16.88 -4.27
N ASP A 292 -9.87 17.12 -3.81
CA ASP A 292 -8.98 18.11 -4.39
C ASP A 292 -8.61 17.71 -5.82
N ARG A 293 -9.03 18.51 -6.78
CA ARG A 293 -8.80 18.21 -8.21
C ARG A 293 -7.35 18.27 -8.62
N LYS A 294 -6.49 18.96 -7.87
CA LYS A 294 -5.05 19.09 -8.17
C LYS A 294 -4.30 17.83 -7.77
N THR A 295 -4.54 17.31 -6.56
CA THR A 295 -3.83 16.14 -6.01
C THR A 295 -4.63 14.86 -6.14
N LEU A 296 -5.93 14.95 -6.44
CA LEU A 296 -6.91 13.85 -6.43
C LEU A 296 -6.99 13.14 -5.07
N ARG A 297 -6.77 13.87 -3.96
CA ARG A 297 -6.92 13.38 -2.60
C ARG A 297 -8.31 13.73 -2.07
N PHE A 298 -8.84 12.91 -1.17
CA PHE A 298 -10.03 13.25 -0.42
C PHE A 298 -9.78 14.42 0.53
N GLU A 299 -10.71 15.37 0.58
CA GLU A 299 -10.72 16.47 1.52
C GLU A 299 -11.58 16.06 2.72
N LEU A 300 -10.94 15.65 3.82
CA LEU A 300 -11.65 15.32 5.05
C LEU A 300 -11.76 16.56 5.95
N PRO A 301 -12.90 16.74 6.65
CA PRO A 301 -13.00 17.69 7.74
C PRO A 301 -11.91 17.42 8.81
N PRO A 302 -11.44 18.45 9.52
CA PRO A 302 -10.41 18.29 10.55
C PRO A 302 -10.75 17.21 11.59
N ASP A 303 -12.02 17.13 12.00
CA ASP A 303 -12.51 16.18 13.02
C ASP A 303 -12.54 14.71 12.54
N ASP A 304 -12.52 14.47 11.24
CA ASP A 304 -12.60 13.13 10.64
C ASP A 304 -11.21 12.54 10.32
N ARG A 305 -10.14 13.33 10.51
CA ARG A 305 -8.73 12.90 10.34
C ARG A 305 -8.18 12.14 11.54
N SER A 306 -8.88 12.21 12.68
CA SER A 306 -8.43 11.66 13.98
C SER A 306 -9.26 10.47 14.47
N ARG A 307 -10.23 9.98 13.70
CA ARG A 307 -11.04 8.79 13.99
C ARG A 307 -10.50 7.56 13.22
#